data_fc4dcfd71af0cb52428b5a80a77f816c
#
_entry.id   fc4dcfd71af0cb52428b5a80a77f816c
#
_cell.length_a   1.000
_cell.length_b   1.000
_cell.length_c   1.000
_cell.angle_alpha   90.00
_cell.angle_beta   90.00
_cell.angle_gamma   90.00
#
_symmetry.space_group_name_H-M   'P 1'
#
loop_
_entity.id
_entity.type
_entity.pdbx_description
1 polymer ?
#
loop_
_entity_poly.entity_id
_entity_poly.type
_entity_poly.pdbx_seq_one_letter_code
_entity_poly.pdbx_strand_id
1 'polypeptide(L)'
;MTGLLRKYPDLENKTKRKFMSLNEKILEAHQNKNLSLLVELYQEAAKNVSKAEEENFFLVQAYTFALEVSHSEVLFLRRELVSRGVEE
;
A
#
# COMPACT_ATOMS: atom_id res chain seq x y z
N MET A 1 -21.57 -22.05 12.49
CA MET A 1 -21.18 -21.90 11.07
C MET A 1 -19.69 -21.77 10.84
N THR A 2 -18.93 -21.70 11.91
CA THR A 2 -17.49 -21.68 11.82
C THR A 2 -16.91 -22.97 11.23
N GLY A 3 -17.64 -24.09 11.38
CA GLY A 3 -17.16 -25.37 10.85
C GLY A 3 -17.02 -25.42 9.33
N LEU A 4 -17.86 -24.67 8.62
CA LEU A 4 -17.79 -24.65 7.15
C LEU A 4 -16.49 -24.02 6.66
N LEU A 5 -16.11 -22.91 7.25
CA LEU A 5 -14.89 -22.21 6.85
C LEU A 5 -13.64 -23.00 7.26
N ARG A 6 -13.68 -23.68 8.39
CA ARG A 6 -12.59 -24.54 8.81
C ARG A 6 -12.39 -25.72 7.85
N LYS A 7 -13.47 -26.22 7.30
CA LYS A 7 -13.44 -27.33 6.37
C LYS A 7 -12.88 -26.92 5.02
N TYR A 8 -13.04 -25.66 4.65
CA TYR A 8 -12.61 -25.13 3.36
C TYR A 8 -11.75 -23.89 3.56
N PRO A 9 -10.50 -24.06 4.03
CA PRO A 9 -9.62 -22.92 4.30
C PRO A 9 -9.32 -22.09 3.06
N ASP A 10 -9.26 -22.72 1.89
CA ASP A 10 -9.00 -21.97 0.64
C ASP A 10 -10.14 -21.01 0.33
N LEU A 11 -11.36 -21.40 0.60
CA LEU A 11 -12.53 -20.54 0.39
C LEU A 11 -12.46 -19.34 1.33
N GLU A 12 -12.09 -19.57 2.58
CA GLU A 12 -11.93 -18.50 3.55
C GLU A 12 -10.85 -17.50 3.11
N ASN A 13 -9.72 -17.99 2.65
CA ASN A 13 -8.65 -17.13 2.18
C ASN A 13 -9.06 -16.29 0.97
N LYS A 14 -9.76 -16.89 0.02
CA LYS A 14 -10.25 -16.16 -1.15
C LYS A 14 -11.22 -15.06 -0.75
N THR A 15 -12.14 -15.36 0.15
CA THR A 15 -13.13 -14.38 0.63
C THR A 15 -12.42 -13.24 1.33
N LYS A 16 -11.46 -13.55 2.18
CA LYS A 16 -10.71 -12.55 2.92
C LYS A 16 -9.96 -11.61 1.99
N ARG A 17 -9.27 -12.14 0.97
CA ARG A 17 -8.54 -11.32 0.00
C ARG A 17 -9.46 -10.42 -0.79
N LYS A 18 -10.63 -10.94 -1.17
CA LYS A 18 -11.59 -10.18 -1.97
C LYS A 18 -12.11 -8.95 -1.22
N PHE A 19 -12.29 -9.08 0.09
CA PHE A 19 -12.88 -8.03 0.92
C PHE A 19 -11.89 -7.38 1.89
N MET A 20 -10.60 -7.56 1.66
CA MET A 20 -9.59 -6.93 2.51
C MET A 20 -9.65 -5.42 2.40
N SER A 21 -9.55 -4.76 3.55
CA SER A 21 -9.39 -3.32 3.59
C SER A 21 -8.00 -2.92 3.07
N LEU A 22 -7.82 -1.65 2.77
CA LEU A 22 -6.53 -1.14 2.34
C LEU A 22 -5.45 -1.41 3.40
N ASN A 23 -5.76 -1.19 4.68
CA ASN A 23 -4.81 -1.46 5.76
C ASN A 23 -4.39 -2.92 5.80
N GLU A 24 -5.33 -3.82 5.61
CA GLU A 24 -5.03 -5.25 5.58
C GLU A 24 -4.15 -5.63 4.40
N LYS A 25 -4.39 -5.03 3.25
CA LYS A 25 -3.56 -5.25 2.06
C LYS A 25 -2.13 -4.76 2.28
N ILE A 26 -1.98 -3.60 2.89
CA ILE A 26 -0.67 -3.05 3.21
C ILE A 26 0.07 -3.98 4.18
N LEU A 27 -0.62 -4.44 5.20
CA LEU A 27 -0.04 -5.34 6.18
C LEU A 27 0.41 -6.66 5.53
N GLU A 28 -0.43 -7.23 4.69
CA GLU A 28 -0.08 -8.45 3.97
C GLU A 28 1.14 -8.24 3.06
N ALA A 29 1.18 -7.12 2.36
CA ALA A 29 2.31 -6.80 1.47
C ALA A 29 3.61 -6.68 2.27
N HIS A 30 3.56 -6.09 3.46
CA HIS A 30 4.73 -6.02 4.35
C HIS A 30 5.17 -7.42 4.79
N GLN A 31 4.23 -8.26 5.16
CA GLN A 31 4.52 -9.62 5.59
C GLN A 31 5.17 -10.43 4.47
N ASN A 32 4.75 -10.21 3.23
CA ASN A 32 5.26 -10.90 2.06
C ASN A 32 6.47 -10.20 1.45
N LYS A 33 6.88 -9.07 2.00
CA LYS A 33 7.98 -8.26 1.49
C LYS A 33 7.77 -7.89 0.02
N ASN A 34 6.53 -7.63 -0.34
CA ASN A 34 6.17 -7.25 -1.71
C ASN A 34 6.26 -5.72 -1.84
N LEU A 35 7.49 -5.23 -2.02
CA LEU A 35 7.76 -3.79 -2.03
C LEU A 35 7.12 -3.08 -3.22
N SER A 36 7.09 -3.71 -4.38
CA SER A 36 6.43 -3.11 -5.55
C SER A 36 4.95 -2.86 -5.29
N LEU A 37 4.29 -3.81 -4.65
CA LEU A 37 2.88 -3.65 -4.29
C LEU A 37 2.70 -2.55 -3.24
N LEU A 38 3.64 -2.44 -2.29
CA LEU A 38 3.58 -1.39 -1.27
C LEU A 38 3.64 0.01 -1.89
N VAL A 39 4.40 0.19 -2.97
CA VAL A 39 4.43 1.47 -3.69
C VAL A 39 3.02 1.85 -4.12
N GLU A 40 2.30 0.92 -4.72
CA GLU A 40 0.95 1.17 -5.22
C GLU A 40 -0.05 1.37 -4.08
N LEU A 41 0.04 0.54 -3.04
CA LEU A 41 -0.89 0.62 -1.92
C LEU A 41 -0.73 1.91 -1.12
N TYR A 42 0.49 2.37 -0.91
CA TYR A 42 0.70 3.64 -0.20
C TYR A 42 0.25 4.83 -1.02
N GLN A 43 0.38 4.78 -2.35
CA GLN A 43 -0.19 5.83 -3.19
C GLN A 43 -1.71 5.86 -3.09
N GLU A 44 -2.33 4.69 -3.05
CA GLU A 44 -3.77 4.58 -2.86
C GLU A 44 -4.18 5.14 -1.49
N ALA A 45 -3.41 4.83 -0.45
CA ALA A 45 -3.67 5.36 0.89
C ALA A 45 -3.60 6.88 0.89
N ALA A 46 -2.63 7.46 0.17
CA ALA A 46 -2.52 8.91 0.05
C ALA A 46 -3.77 9.55 -0.54
N LYS A 47 -4.41 8.87 -1.48
CA LYS A 47 -5.63 9.39 -2.12
C LYS A 47 -6.85 9.32 -1.21
N ASN A 48 -6.80 8.49 -0.18
CA ASN A 48 -7.95 8.24 0.69
C ASN A 48 -7.94 9.07 1.98
N VAL A 49 -6.94 9.91 2.18
CA VAL A 49 -6.88 10.80 3.34
C VAL A 49 -7.12 12.24 2.91
N SER A 50 -7.64 13.05 3.83
CA SER A 50 -7.99 14.44 3.51
C SER A 50 -6.98 15.45 4.02
N LYS A 51 -6.12 15.06 4.96
CA LYS A 51 -5.11 15.96 5.51
C LYS A 51 -3.82 15.89 4.71
N ALA A 52 -3.28 17.06 4.36
CA ALA A 52 -2.05 17.14 3.58
C ALA A 52 -0.88 16.41 4.26
N GLU A 53 -0.80 16.50 5.57
CA GLU A 53 0.28 15.84 6.32
C GLU A 53 0.22 14.33 6.20
N GLU A 54 -0.98 13.77 6.28
CA GLU A 54 -1.16 12.33 6.12
C GLU A 54 -0.87 11.89 4.70
N GLU A 55 -1.33 12.69 3.75
CA GLU A 55 -1.08 12.42 2.33
C GLU A 55 0.43 12.40 2.05
N ASN A 56 1.14 13.40 2.55
CA ASN A 56 2.58 13.49 2.39
C ASN A 56 3.30 12.29 3.02
N PHE A 57 2.84 11.89 4.21
CA PHE A 57 3.41 10.72 4.89
C PHE A 57 3.33 9.48 4.01
N PHE A 58 2.15 9.21 3.45
CA PHE A 58 1.96 8.02 2.61
C PHE A 58 2.77 8.10 1.31
N LEU A 59 2.88 9.30 0.73
CA LEU A 59 3.69 9.49 -0.48
C LEU A 59 5.18 9.27 -0.21
N VAL A 60 5.67 9.68 0.96
CA VAL A 60 7.05 9.42 1.36
C VAL A 60 7.29 7.91 1.50
N GLN A 61 6.34 7.19 2.09
CA GLN A 61 6.46 5.74 2.22
C GLN A 61 6.52 5.09 0.84
N ALA A 62 5.63 5.48 -0.06
CA ALA A 62 5.62 4.94 -1.42
C ALA A 62 6.95 5.21 -2.13
N TYR A 63 7.46 6.43 -2.00
CA TYR A 63 8.72 6.82 -2.62
C TYR A 63 9.90 6.00 -2.09
N THR A 64 9.93 5.81 -0.77
CA THR A 64 11.00 5.03 -0.14
C THR A 64 11.06 3.61 -0.69
N PHE A 65 9.91 2.94 -0.77
CA PHE A 65 9.85 1.60 -1.32
C PHE A 65 10.14 1.58 -2.82
N ALA A 66 9.69 2.62 -3.54
CA ALA A 66 9.94 2.72 -4.97
C ALA A 66 11.44 2.80 -5.26
N LEU A 67 12.18 3.55 -4.43
CA LEU A 67 13.64 3.65 -4.56
C LEU A 67 14.30 2.29 -4.36
N GLU A 68 13.84 1.52 -3.38
CA GLU A 68 14.44 0.23 -3.07
C GLU A 68 14.33 -0.78 -4.20
N VAL A 69 13.23 -0.73 -4.96
CA VAL A 69 13.00 -1.70 -6.03
C VAL A 69 13.18 -1.10 -7.42
N SER A 70 13.65 0.14 -7.51
CA SER A 70 13.77 0.87 -8.77
C SER A 70 12.45 0.86 -9.55
N HIS A 71 11.37 1.15 -8.84
CA HIS A 71 10.02 1.16 -9.39
C HIS A 71 9.87 2.27 -10.44
N SER A 72 9.04 2.02 -11.44
CA SER A 72 8.79 3.01 -12.50
C SER A 72 8.19 4.32 -11.99
N GLU A 73 7.58 4.32 -10.81
CA GLU A 73 6.96 5.51 -10.23
C GLU A 73 7.92 6.43 -9.46
N VAL A 74 9.20 6.09 -9.38
CA VAL A 74 10.18 6.90 -8.62
C VAL A 74 10.15 8.36 -9.04
N LEU A 75 10.24 8.63 -10.34
CA LEU A 75 10.28 10.01 -10.82
C LEU A 75 8.98 10.76 -10.55
N PHE A 76 7.86 10.11 -10.75
CA PHE A 76 6.57 10.71 -10.47
C PHE A 76 6.43 11.07 -9.00
N LEU A 77 6.76 10.14 -8.12
CA LEU A 77 6.66 10.36 -6.67
C LEU A 77 7.61 11.46 -6.21
N ARG A 78 8.82 11.49 -6.75
CA ARG A 78 9.76 12.54 -6.40
C ARG A 78 9.23 13.91 -6.78
N ARG A 79 8.67 14.04 -7.99
CA ARG A 79 8.08 15.30 -8.45
C ARG A 79 6.94 15.75 -7.56
N GLU A 80 6.09 14.80 -7.15
CA GLU A 80 4.99 15.10 -6.25
C GLU A 80 5.50 15.63 -4.91
N LEU A 81 6.49 14.97 -4.34
CA LEU A 81 7.05 15.36 -3.04
C LEU A 81 7.77 16.70 -3.13
N VAL A 82 8.49 16.95 -4.21
CA VAL A 82 9.15 18.24 -4.42
C VAL A 82 8.11 19.35 -4.52
N SER A 83 7.06 19.14 -5.30
CA SER A 83 6.02 20.16 -5.47
C SER A 83 5.27 20.45 -4.17
N ARG A 84 5.25 19.50 -3.24
CA ARG A 84 4.62 19.67 -1.92
C ARG A 84 5.59 20.25 -0.88
N GLY A 85 6.84 20.49 -1.27
CA GLY A 85 7.85 20.99 -0.35
C GLY A 85 8.37 19.97 0.64
N VAL A 86 8.14 18.68 0.39
CA VAL A 86 8.58 17.59 1.27
C VAL A 86 9.97 17.10 0.89
N GLU A 87 10.32 17.18 -0.40
CA GLU A 87 11.59 16.75 -0.95
C GLU A 87 12.23 17.91 -1.70
N GLU A 88 13.57 17.92 -1.79
CA GLU A 88 14.29 18.97 -2.52
C GLU A 88 14.87 18.55 -3.86
#